data_2212c3c0722b1064210e2ca77cd857fa
#
_entry.id   2212c3c0722b1064210e2ca77cd857fa
#
_cell.length_a   1.000
_cell.length_b   1.000
_cell.length_c   1.000
_cell.angle_alpha   90.00
_cell.angle_beta   90.00
_cell.angle_gamma   90.00
#
_symmetry.space_group_name_H-M   'P 1'
#
loop_
_entity.id
_entity.type
_entity.pdbx_description
1 polymer ?
#
loop_
_entity_poly.entity_id
_entity_poly.type
_entity_poly.pdbx_seq_one_letter_code
_entity_poly.pdbx_strand_id
1 'polypeptide(L)'
;MALDSEWVRHIRAVGHKQWTPQRLRNESGYWQARILSTAVHLELFDWLGKGAKGSRAASGYFGGTQEGWEIFLNALSAIGLLQKRQRRYANSVFALRHLSHGKGSFLLPDHDAWDLWGKLADFLTTGKRPKIPEPFFTDRKRTERLLQSLHRDALTIAPYVMERLPLSRSKSLLDVGGGLGSFTLACCRRFPHLRGTVVEHPRVAPLARRAVKNASMTKQVKVTSLDILKDSLPRGFDLVLISNVLHGQGVRENRALLRSAYRSLNQGGRIILRDVLMSRSGTDPDWGALFSVSLLLHTPNGRCYALDEVRGWIRQAGFSNIQGPFRSSSMSFDPDSILIADKE
;
A
#
# COMPACT_ATOMS: atom_id res chain seq x y z
N MET A 1 -43.08 -3.16 1.31
CA MET A 1 -42.25 -4.29 1.73
C MET A 1 -41.53 -3.85 3.00
N ALA A 2 -41.90 -4.40 4.16
CA ALA A 2 -41.20 -4.12 5.40
C ALA A 2 -39.85 -4.83 5.36
N LEU A 3 -38.77 -4.05 5.51
CA LEU A 3 -37.44 -4.61 5.69
C LEU A 3 -37.47 -5.54 6.91
N ASP A 4 -37.00 -6.76 6.73
CA ASP A 4 -36.96 -7.82 7.72
C ASP A 4 -36.38 -7.32 9.04
N SER A 5 -37.09 -7.50 10.13
CA SER A 5 -36.76 -7.00 11.48
C SER A 5 -35.40 -7.50 11.99
N GLU A 6 -34.92 -8.61 11.44
CA GLU A 6 -33.64 -9.23 11.76
C GLU A 6 -32.45 -8.45 11.10
N TRP A 7 -32.64 -7.97 9.89
CA TRP A 7 -31.68 -7.11 9.18
C TRP A 7 -31.50 -5.77 9.88
N VAL A 8 -32.59 -5.14 10.31
CA VAL A 8 -32.57 -3.86 11.05
C VAL A 8 -31.87 -4.03 12.41
N ARG A 9 -32.07 -5.17 13.10
CA ARG A 9 -31.35 -5.50 14.33
C ARG A 9 -29.87 -5.76 14.09
N HIS A 10 -29.50 -6.43 13.02
CA HIS A 10 -28.12 -6.69 12.65
C HIS A 10 -27.35 -5.38 12.35
N ILE A 11 -27.93 -4.46 11.57
CA ILE A 11 -27.36 -3.13 11.31
C ILE A 11 -27.13 -2.32 12.60
N ARG A 12 -28.03 -2.44 13.58
CA ARG A 12 -27.89 -1.77 14.89
C ARG A 12 -26.82 -2.40 15.78
N ALA A 13 -26.61 -3.71 15.68
CA ALA A 13 -25.66 -4.46 16.50
C ALA A 13 -24.19 -4.31 16.04
N VAL A 14 -23.93 -4.01 14.76
CA VAL A 14 -22.58 -3.96 14.19
C VAL A 14 -21.86 -2.63 14.45
N GLY A 15 -22.45 -1.70 15.23
CA GLY A 15 -21.77 -0.45 15.66
C GLY A 15 -21.35 0.48 14.52
N HIS A 16 -21.90 0.30 13.32
CA HIS A 16 -21.62 1.19 12.19
C HIS A 16 -22.16 2.59 12.49
N LYS A 17 -21.38 3.59 12.20
CA LYS A 17 -21.80 5.00 12.19
C LYS A 17 -23.16 5.09 11.51
N GLN A 18 -24.20 5.46 12.25
CA GLN A 18 -25.51 5.66 11.65
C GLN A 18 -25.40 6.78 10.61
N TRP A 19 -25.49 6.43 9.33
CA TRP A 19 -25.51 7.41 8.26
C TRP A 19 -26.83 8.19 8.31
N THR A 20 -26.73 9.51 8.44
CA THR A 20 -27.83 10.45 8.20
C THR A 20 -27.56 11.18 6.89
N PRO A 21 -28.57 11.73 6.18
CA PRO A 21 -28.33 12.52 4.99
C PRO A 21 -27.33 13.67 5.21
N GLN A 22 -27.34 14.27 6.39
CA GLN A 22 -26.39 15.31 6.79
C GLN A 22 -24.97 14.75 6.95
N ARG A 23 -24.83 13.62 7.64
CA ARG A 23 -23.54 12.94 7.82
C ARG A 23 -22.99 12.45 6.49
N LEU A 24 -23.82 11.81 5.66
CA LEU A 24 -23.38 11.35 4.33
C LEU A 24 -22.81 12.52 3.51
N ARG A 25 -23.49 13.67 3.53
CA ARG A 25 -23.06 14.90 2.81
C ARG A 25 -21.75 15.47 3.36
N ASN A 26 -21.59 15.53 4.67
CA ASN A 26 -20.47 16.21 5.33
C ASN A 26 -19.26 15.28 5.57
N GLU A 27 -19.51 13.97 5.81
CA GLU A 27 -18.48 12.99 6.18
C GLU A 27 -18.07 12.09 5.01
N SER A 28 -18.64 12.26 3.80
CA SER A 28 -18.22 11.50 2.61
C SER A 28 -16.76 11.76 2.22
N GLY A 29 -16.19 12.86 2.73
CA GLY A 29 -14.79 13.20 2.48
C GLY A 29 -14.47 13.65 1.05
N TYR A 30 -15.46 13.63 0.13
CA TYR A 30 -15.20 13.91 -1.29
C TYR A 30 -14.58 15.28 -1.53
N TRP A 31 -15.14 16.33 -0.94
CA TRP A 31 -14.60 17.70 -1.13
C TRP A 31 -13.21 17.84 -0.50
N GLN A 32 -13.05 17.34 0.72
CA GLN A 32 -11.78 17.38 1.42
C GLN A 32 -10.69 16.62 0.66
N ALA A 33 -11.01 15.41 0.20
CA ALA A 33 -10.11 14.60 -0.59
C ALA A 33 -9.72 15.31 -1.90
N ARG A 34 -10.69 15.95 -2.59
CA ARG A 34 -10.42 16.65 -3.84
C ARG A 34 -9.56 17.91 -3.62
N ILE A 35 -9.88 18.71 -2.60
CA ILE A 35 -9.11 19.90 -2.23
C ILE A 35 -7.67 19.52 -1.85
N LEU A 36 -7.50 18.49 -1.01
CA LEU A 36 -6.19 18.04 -0.58
C LEU A 36 -5.37 17.46 -1.75
N SER A 37 -5.95 16.59 -2.58
CA SER A 37 -5.25 16.02 -3.73
C SER A 37 -4.83 17.09 -4.75
N THR A 38 -5.66 18.12 -4.95
CA THR A 38 -5.32 19.26 -5.79
C THR A 38 -4.15 20.05 -5.23
N ALA A 39 -4.14 20.34 -3.92
CA ALA A 39 -3.03 21.06 -3.29
C ALA A 39 -1.70 20.28 -3.36
N VAL A 40 -1.77 18.95 -3.21
CA VAL A 40 -0.59 18.07 -3.34
C VAL A 40 -0.11 18.00 -4.79
N HIS A 41 -1.02 17.84 -5.75
CA HIS A 41 -0.70 17.81 -7.18
C HIS A 41 0.01 19.09 -7.65
N LEU A 42 -0.43 20.24 -7.16
CA LEU A 42 0.15 21.54 -7.46
C LEU A 42 1.44 21.82 -6.66
N GLU A 43 1.89 20.89 -5.82
CA GLU A 43 3.04 21.07 -4.91
C GLU A 43 2.91 22.32 -4.03
N LEU A 44 1.67 22.70 -3.66
CA LEU A 44 1.35 23.90 -2.93
C LEU A 44 2.07 24.00 -1.58
N PHE A 45 2.17 22.88 -0.86
CA PHE A 45 2.84 22.82 0.45
C PHE A 45 4.35 23.05 0.33
N ASP A 46 4.97 22.59 -0.76
CA ASP A 46 6.37 22.84 -1.05
C ASP A 46 6.60 24.29 -1.46
N TRP A 47 5.72 24.84 -2.30
CA TRP A 47 5.77 26.24 -2.69
C TRP A 47 5.60 27.19 -1.48
N LEU A 48 4.71 26.89 -0.53
CA LEU A 48 4.58 27.67 0.71
C LEU A 48 5.85 27.58 1.56
N GLY A 49 6.44 26.38 1.66
CA GLY A 49 7.62 26.13 2.47
C GLY A 49 7.40 26.48 3.95
N LYS A 50 8.42 27.07 4.59
CA LYS A 50 8.35 27.56 5.99
C LYS A 50 7.80 29.00 6.10
N GLY A 51 7.51 29.65 4.97
CA GLY A 51 7.04 31.03 4.94
C GLY A 51 5.52 31.15 4.91
N ALA A 52 5.05 32.40 4.81
CA ALA A 52 3.64 32.70 4.62
C ALA A 52 3.45 33.55 3.36
N LYS A 53 2.51 33.14 2.49
CA LYS A 53 2.24 33.78 1.20
C LYS A 53 0.75 34.07 1.04
N GLY A 54 0.40 35.08 0.24
CA GLY A 54 -1.00 35.47 -0.01
C GLY A 54 -1.53 34.87 -1.31
N SER A 55 -2.86 34.99 -1.51
CA SER A 55 -3.55 34.54 -2.72
C SER A 55 -3.03 35.22 -4.00
N ARG A 56 -2.62 36.48 -3.93
CA ARG A 56 -1.99 37.18 -5.05
C ARG A 56 -0.68 36.54 -5.49
N ALA A 57 0.14 36.12 -4.53
CA ALA A 57 1.39 35.42 -4.85
C ALA A 57 1.11 34.01 -5.44
N ALA A 58 0.06 33.34 -4.98
CA ALA A 58 -0.36 32.06 -5.56
C ALA A 58 -0.85 32.23 -7.00
N SER A 59 -1.70 33.21 -7.27
CA SER A 59 -2.14 33.55 -8.63
C SER A 59 -0.98 33.91 -9.56
N GLY A 60 0.02 34.63 -9.08
CA GLY A 60 1.21 34.97 -9.86
C GLY A 60 2.11 33.77 -10.18
N TYR A 61 2.15 32.76 -9.32
CA TYR A 61 3.00 31.59 -9.48
C TYR A 61 2.33 30.45 -10.26
N PHE A 62 1.09 30.12 -9.91
CA PHE A 62 0.34 29.01 -10.51
C PHE A 62 -0.60 29.42 -11.64
N GLY A 63 -0.81 30.71 -11.84
CA GLY A 63 -1.83 31.23 -12.74
C GLY A 63 -3.21 31.32 -12.07
N GLY A 64 -4.24 31.63 -12.87
CA GLY A 64 -5.61 31.77 -12.40
C GLY A 64 -5.88 33.10 -11.70
N THR A 65 -7.02 33.20 -10.99
CA THR A 65 -7.47 34.43 -10.34
C THR A 65 -7.06 34.49 -8.87
N GLN A 66 -6.80 35.71 -8.37
CA GLN A 66 -6.51 35.91 -6.95
C GLN A 66 -7.68 35.45 -6.05
N GLU A 67 -8.92 35.67 -6.49
CA GLU A 67 -10.12 35.27 -5.77
C GLU A 67 -10.24 33.74 -5.66
N GLY A 68 -10.04 33.02 -6.78
CA GLY A 68 -10.05 31.55 -6.78
C GLY A 68 -9.00 30.98 -5.81
N TRP A 69 -7.80 31.55 -5.80
CA TRP A 69 -6.77 31.14 -4.86
C TRP A 69 -7.12 31.50 -3.41
N GLU A 70 -7.76 32.63 -3.16
CA GLU A 70 -8.19 32.99 -1.81
C GLU A 70 -9.22 31.99 -1.27
N ILE A 71 -10.22 31.63 -2.08
CA ILE A 71 -11.23 30.62 -1.74
C ILE A 71 -10.56 29.26 -1.45
N PHE A 72 -9.65 28.83 -2.32
CA PHE A 72 -8.96 27.54 -2.18
C PHE A 72 -8.07 27.49 -0.93
N LEU A 73 -7.28 28.53 -0.67
CA LEU A 73 -6.42 28.62 0.51
C LEU A 73 -7.25 28.72 1.82
N ASN A 74 -8.42 29.39 1.76
CA ASN A 74 -9.36 29.41 2.88
C ASN A 74 -9.90 28.01 3.19
N ALA A 75 -10.27 27.24 2.17
CA ALA A 75 -10.74 25.85 2.34
C ALA A 75 -9.68 24.97 2.99
N LEU A 76 -8.42 25.07 2.53
CA LEU A 76 -7.29 24.35 3.14
C LEU A 76 -7.04 24.77 4.59
N SER A 77 -7.28 26.05 4.91
CA SER A 77 -7.17 26.52 6.29
C SER A 77 -8.32 26.01 7.16
N ALA A 78 -9.54 25.97 6.62
CA ALA A 78 -10.72 25.47 7.34
C ALA A 78 -10.60 23.98 7.71
N ILE A 79 -9.92 23.17 6.88
CA ILE A 79 -9.62 21.74 7.18
C ILE A 79 -8.30 21.53 7.93
N GLY A 80 -7.66 22.61 8.42
CA GLY A 80 -6.48 22.54 9.31
C GLY A 80 -5.14 22.26 8.62
N LEU A 81 -5.08 22.28 7.29
CA LEU A 81 -3.84 22.06 6.55
C LEU A 81 -2.98 23.30 6.42
N LEU A 82 -3.60 24.48 6.44
CA LEU A 82 -2.92 25.76 6.48
C LEU A 82 -3.33 26.56 7.72
N GLN A 83 -2.46 27.48 8.12
CA GLN A 83 -2.74 28.53 9.11
C GLN A 83 -2.93 29.84 8.36
N LYS A 84 -4.08 30.51 8.59
CA LYS A 84 -4.36 31.83 8.04
C LYS A 84 -4.11 32.90 9.11
N ARG A 85 -3.30 33.91 8.76
CA ARG A 85 -3.17 35.15 9.54
C ARG A 85 -3.37 36.36 8.62
N GLN A 86 -4.40 37.11 8.84
CA GLN A 86 -4.86 38.19 7.94
C GLN A 86 -5.09 37.67 6.51
N ARG A 87 -4.32 38.13 5.52
CA ARG A 87 -4.36 37.70 4.11
C ARG A 87 -3.21 36.79 3.70
N ARG A 88 -2.52 36.19 4.66
CA ARG A 88 -1.38 35.30 4.42
C ARG A 88 -1.66 33.91 4.98
N TYR A 89 -1.14 32.90 4.28
CA TYR A 89 -1.32 31.48 4.56
C TYR A 89 0.04 30.84 4.72
N ALA A 90 0.18 30.01 5.73
CA ALA A 90 1.37 29.21 5.99
C ALA A 90 0.97 27.75 6.20
N ASN A 91 1.89 26.84 5.96
CA ASN A 91 1.67 25.42 6.28
C ASN A 91 1.39 25.22 7.77
N SER A 92 0.46 24.33 8.12
CA SER A 92 0.35 23.83 9.48
C SER A 92 1.55 22.93 9.82
N VAL A 93 1.76 22.65 11.11
CA VAL A 93 2.82 21.72 11.55
C VAL A 93 2.65 20.36 10.90
N PHE A 94 1.40 19.89 10.78
CA PHE A 94 1.10 18.64 10.09
C PHE A 94 1.50 18.70 8.61
N ALA A 95 1.12 19.76 7.90
CA ALA A 95 1.43 19.91 6.48
C ALA A 95 2.95 20.00 6.23
N LEU A 96 3.70 20.73 7.05
CA LEU A 96 5.17 20.78 6.99
C LEU A 96 5.81 19.40 7.19
N ARG A 97 5.28 18.61 8.10
CA ARG A 97 5.83 17.30 8.45
C ARG A 97 5.51 16.24 7.42
N HIS A 98 4.27 16.24 6.89
CA HIS A 98 3.71 15.11 6.15
C HIS A 98 3.35 15.41 4.69
N LEU A 99 3.17 16.68 4.30
CA LEU A 99 2.70 17.05 2.96
C LEU A 99 3.74 17.81 2.14
N SER A 100 4.77 18.39 2.75
CA SER A 100 5.85 19.08 2.04
C SER A 100 7.01 18.15 1.69
N HIS A 101 7.94 18.61 0.86
CA HIS A 101 9.10 17.87 0.36
C HIS A 101 8.71 16.59 -0.41
N GLY A 102 7.68 16.70 -1.24
CA GLY A 102 7.17 15.61 -2.04
C GLY A 102 6.48 14.48 -1.23
N LYS A 103 6.30 14.66 0.10
CA LYS A 103 5.69 13.63 0.96
C LYS A 103 4.20 13.46 0.73
N GLY A 104 3.50 14.56 0.40
CA GLY A 104 2.05 14.53 0.22
C GLY A 104 1.56 13.64 -0.91
N SER A 105 2.38 13.47 -1.96
CA SER A 105 2.06 12.62 -3.11
C SER A 105 1.94 11.13 -2.77
N PHE A 106 2.31 10.72 -1.55
CA PHE A 106 2.22 9.32 -1.10
C PHE A 106 0.98 9.03 -0.27
N LEU A 107 0.36 10.06 0.29
CA LEU A 107 -0.78 9.91 1.19
C LEU A 107 -2.11 9.85 0.45
N LEU A 108 -2.11 10.20 -0.85
CA LEU A 108 -3.31 10.34 -1.63
C LEU A 108 -3.23 9.59 -2.95
N PRO A 109 -4.37 9.10 -3.45
CA PRO A 109 -4.46 8.63 -4.82
C PRO A 109 -3.94 9.71 -5.77
N ASP A 110 -3.12 9.31 -6.72
CA ASP A 110 -2.60 10.19 -7.76
C ASP A 110 -3.75 10.88 -8.53
N HIS A 111 -3.48 12.03 -9.12
CA HIS A 111 -4.47 12.77 -9.91
C HIS A 111 -5.09 11.90 -11.00
N ASP A 112 -4.31 11.04 -11.64
CA ASP A 112 -4.79 10.07 -12.64
C ASP A 112 -5.75 9.02 -12.06
N ALA A 113 -5.67 8.77 -10.76
CA ALA A 113 -6.59 7.89 -10.07
C ALA A 113 -8.02 8.45 -10.04
N TRP A 114 -8.21 9.78 -10.02
CA TRP A 114 -9.54 10.38 -10.07
C TRP A 114 -10.30 10.02 -11.34
N ASP A 115 -9.63 10.09 -12.49
CA ASP A 115 -10.24 9.75 -13.77
C ASP A 115 -10.60 8.27 -13.84
N LEU A 116 -9.77 7.44 -13.22
CA LEU A 116 -10.02 6.01 -13.13
C LEU A 116 -11.19 5.70 -12.18
N TRP A 117 -11.25 6.36 -11.01
CA TRP A 117 -12.37 6.24 -10.08
C TRP A 117 -13.67 6.79 -10.66
N GLY A 118 -13.62 7.83 -11.50
CA GLY A 118 -14.77 8.33 -12.26
C GLY A 118 -15.41 7.31 -13.18
N LYS A 119 -14.67 6.25 -13.58
CA LYS A 119 -15.15 5.17 -14.44
C LYS A 119 -15.71 3.96 -13.66
N LEU A 120 -15.78 4.04 -12.34
CA LEU A 120 -16.24 2.92 -11.52
C LEU A 120 -17.66 2.48 -11.87
N ALA A 121 -18.60 3.42 -12.05
CA ALA A 121 -19.98 3.12 -12.39
C ALA A 121 -20.09 2.42 -13.76
N ASP A 122 -19.38 2.92 -14.77
CA ASP A 122 -19.35 2.33 -16.10
C ASP A 122 -18.78 0.90 -16.07
N PHE A 123 -17.72 0.70 -15.29
CA PHE A 123 -17.16 -0.65 -15.14
C PHE A 123 -18.14 -1.61 -14.46
N LEU A 124 -18.78 -1.20 -13.37
CA LEU A 124 -19.72 -2.04 -12.63
C LEU A 124 -20.95 -2.42 -13.48
N THR A 125 -21.42 -1.49 -14.32
CA THR A 125 -22.62 -1.72 -15.15
C THR A 125 -22.34 -2.45 -16.45
N THR A 126 -21.15 -2.29 -17.03
CA THR A 126 -20.80 -2.86 -18.33
C THR A 126 -19.86 -4.06 -18.28
N GLY A 127 -19.18 -4.25 -17.17
CA GLY A 127 -18.08 -5.21 -17.02
C GLY A 127 -16.81 -4.84 -17.82
N LYS A 128 -16.83 -3.74 -18.56
CA LYS A 128 -15.69 -3.29 -19.37
C LYS A 128 -14.70 -2.55 -18.49
N ARG A 129 -13.53 -3.16 -18.26
CA ARG A 129 -12.48 -2.51 -17.51
C ARG A 129 -12.02 -1.23 -18.21
N PRO A 130 -11.84 -0.12 -17.47
CA PRO A 130 -11.18 1.04 -18.01
C PRO A 130 -9.78 0.65 -18.48
N LYS A 131 -9.28 1.31 -19.54
CA LYS A 131 -7.85 1.19 -19.85
C LYS A 131 -7.10 1.68 -18.63
N ILE A 132 -6.48 0.75 -17.93
CA ILE A 132 -5.55 1.09 -16.86
C ILE A 132 -4.42 1.85 -17.57
N PRO A 133 -4.14 3.10 -17.18
CA PRO A 133 -2.92 3.76 -17.65
C PRO A 133 -1.81 2.75 -17.42
N GLU A 134 -0.96 2.56 -18.43
CA GLU A 134 0.05 1.49 -18.44
C GLU A 134 0.61 1.18 -17.05
N PRO A 135 0.94 -0.10 -16.76
CA PRO A 135 1.06 -0.56 -15.39
C PRO A 135 2.02 0.31 -14.60
N PHE A 136 1.77 0.37 -13.31
CA PHE A 136 2.57 0.87 -12.21
C PHE A 136 4.08 1.19 -12.48
N PHE A 137 4.68 0.58 -13.49
CA PHE A 137 6.11 0.66 -13.81
C PHE A 137 6.46 1.59 -14.98
N THR A 138 5.51 2.26 -15.62
CA THR A 138 5.78 3.06 -16.84
C THR A 138 6.29 4.46 -16.54
N ASP A 139 5.73 5.12 -15.53
CA ASP A 139 6.31 6.36 -15.01
C ASP A 139 7.34 6.05 -13.92
N ARG A 140 8.61 6.15 -14.28
CA ARG A 140 9.73 5.90 -13.38
C ARG A 140 9.70 6.80 -12.13
N LYS A 141 9.37 8.08 -12.28
CA LYS A 141 9.33 9.02 -11.14
C LYS A 141 8.20 8.68 -10.17
N ARG A 142 7.03 8.37 -10.71
CA ARG A 142 5.87 7.94 -9.94
C ARG A 142 6.15 6.63 -9.19
N THR A 143 6.67 5.63 -9.90
CA THR A 143 7.07 4.34 -9.33
C THR A 143 8.10 4.52 -8.20
N GLU A 144 9.12 5.33 -8.43
CA GLU A 144 10.16 5.59 -7.42
C GLU A 144 9.58 6.27 -6.18
N ARG A 145 8.73 7.28 -6.35
CA ARG A 145 8.04 7.96 -5.23
C ARG A 145 7.21 6.98 -4.40
N LEU A 146 6.36 6.19 -5.06
CA LEU A 146 5.53 5.21 -4.37
C LEU A 146 6.36 4.17 -3.61
N LEU A 147 7.38 3.59 -4.25
CA LEU A 147 8.26 2.62 -3.60
C LEU A 147 9.02 3.22 -2.42
N GLN A 148 9.41 4.48 -2.47
CA GLN A 148 10.02 5.19 -1.33
C GLN A 148 9.03 5.38 -0.17
N SER A 149 7.75 5.61 -0.46
CA SER A 149 6.73 5.66 0.58
C SER A 149 6.55 4.30 1.24
N LEU A 150 6.28 3.27 0.44
CA LEU A 150 6.16 1.90 0.93
C LEU A 150 7.40 1.44 1.71
N HIS A 151 8.59 1.92 1.30
CA HIS A 151 9.84 1.65 2.02
C HIS A 151 9.84 2.24 3.43
N ARG A 152 9.42 3.50 3.60
CA ARG A 152 9.33 4.14 4.92
C ARG A 152 8.34 3.43 5.83
N ASP A 153 7.16 3.10 5.30
CA ASP A 153 6.12 2.39 6.06
C ASP A 153 6.61 1.00 6.47
N ALA A 154 7.22 0.27 5.53
CA ALA A 154 7.79 -1.05 5.79
C ALA A 154 8.89 -1.02 6.86
N LEU A 155 9.77 -0.02 6.87
CA LEU A 155 10.80 0.12 7.92
C LEU A 155 10.20 0.35 9.31
N THR A 156 9.06 1.03 9.39
CA THR A 156 8.33 1.24 10.66
C THR A 156 7.70 -0.06 11.15
N ILE A 157 7.24 -0.92 10.24
CA ILE A 157 6.56 -2.18 10.55
C ILE A 157 7.56 -3.34 10.71
N ALA A 158 8.72 -3.27 10.08
CA ALA A 158 9.71 -4.36 10.05
C ALA A 158 10.05 -4.97 11.43
N PRO A 159 10.21 -4.21 12.52
CA PRO A 159 10.45 -4.79 13.84
C PRO A 159 9.40 -5.80 14.27
N TYR A 160 8.12 -5.49 14.07
CA TYR A 160 6.99 -6.36 14.42
C TYR A 160 6.96 -7.63 13.56
N VAL A 161 7.26 -7.50 12.26
CA VAL A 161 7.36 -8.64 11.36
C VAL A 161 8.52 -9.54 11.78
N MET A 162 9.69 -8.97 12.08
CA MET A 162 10.89 -9.72 12.48
C MET A 162 10.71 -10.56 13.76
N GLU A 163 9.90 -10.09 14.72
CA GLU A 163 9.61 -10.84 15.94
C GLU A 163 8.91 -12.19 15.69
N ARG A 164 8.25 -12.31 14.53
CA ARG A 164 7.54 -13.55 14.13
C ARG A 164 8.38 -14.50 13.32
N LEU A 165 9.58 -14.11 12.91
CA LEU A 165 10.42 -14.88 12.00
C LEU A 165 11.54 -15.61 12.73
N PRO A 166 11.88 -16.86 12.35
CA PRO A 166 12.98 -17.62 12.95
C PRO A 166 14.35 -17.17 12.43
N LEU A 167 14.59 -15.84 12.38
CA LEU A 167 15.75 -15.23 11.75
C LEU A 167 17.09 -15.61 12.40
N SER A 168 17.09 -15.94 13.68
CA SER A 168 18.32 -16.31 14.43
C SER A 168 18.94 -17.62 13.94
N ARG A 169 18.13 -18.53 13.34
CA ARG A 169 18.57 -19.84 12.85
C ARG A 169 18.64 -19.91 11.32
N SER A 170 18.03 -18.95 10.62
CA SER A 170 17.97 -18.95 9.16
C SER A 170 19.21 -18.29 8.57
N LYS A 171 19.74 -18.85 7.49
CA LYS A 171 20.91 -18.35 6.77
C LYS A 171 20.54 -17.56 5.52
N SER A 172 19.38 -17.83 4.93
CA SER A 172 18.96 -17.28 3.65
C SER A 172 17.50 -16.87 3.63
N LEU A 173 17.22 -15.68 3.09
CA LEU A 173 15.90 -15.10 2.91
C LEU A 173 15.68 -14.73 1.44
N LEU A 174 14.60 -15.19 0.85
CA LEU A 174 14.09 -14.76 -0.45
C LEU A 174 12.89 -13.82 -0.22
N ASP A 175 12.99 -12.58 -0.68
CA ASP A 175 11.94 -11.55 -0.60
C ASP A 175 11.33 -11.36 -2.00
N VAL A 176 10.12 -11.87 -2.19
CA VAL A 176 9.47 -12.00 -3.50
C VAL A 176 8.56 -10.81 -3.73
N GLY A 177 8.85 -10.01 -4.75
CA GLY A 177 8.20 -8.72 -4.97
C GLY A 177 8.59 -7.70 -3.89
N GLY A 178 9.82 -7.77 -3.40
CA GLY A 178 10.29 -7.05 -2.22
C GLY A 178 10.45 -5.54 -2.39
N GLY A 179 10.07 -4.95 -3.53
CA GLY A 179 10.17 -3.52 -3.80
C GLY A 179 11.61 -3.02 -3.65
N LEU A 180 11.85 -2.06 -2.76
CA LEU A 180 13.20 -1.58 -2.44
C LEU A 180 13.98 -2.50 -1.49
N GLY A 181 13.45 -3.66 -1.13
CA GLY A 181 14.06 -4.62 -0.21
C GLY A 181 13.95 -4.23 1.27
N SER A 182 12.93 -3.51 1.64
CA SER A 182 12.79 -2.89 2.96
C SER A 182 12.87 -3.88 4.11
N PHE A 183 12.09 -4.96 4.06
CA PHE A 183 12.11 -6.02 5.06
C PHE A 183 13.44 -6.78 5.04
N THR A 184 13.94 -7.12 3.86
CA THR A 184 15.24 -7.80 3.71
C THR A 184 16.37 -6.97 4.29
N LEU A 185 16.43 -5.66 4.00
CA LEU A 185 17.44 -4.76 4.57
C LEU A 185 17.34 -4.68 6.09
N ALA A 186 16.13 -4.59 6.64
CA ALA A 186 15.91 -4.56 8.09
C ALA A 186 16.35 -5.88 8.74
N CYS A 187 15.95 -7.02 8.19
CA CYS A 187 16.32 -8.36 8.68
C CYS A 187 17.85 -8.58 8.64
N CYS A 188 18.47 -8.29 7.50
CA CYS A 188 19.90 -8.48 7.33
C CYS A 188 20.75 -7.54 8.19
N ARG A 189 20.29 -6.31 8.44
CA ARG A 189 20.96 -5.39 9.37
C ARG A 189 20.92 -5.92 10.80
N ARG A 190 19.81 -6.49 11.22
CA ARG A 190 19.61 -7.04 12.58
C ARG A 190 20.32 -8.37 12.78
N PHE A 191 20.46 -9.17 11.71
CA PHE A 191 21.07 -10.51 11.72
C PHE A 191 22.20 -10.59 10.69
N PRO A 192 23.46 -10.29 11.09
CA PRO A 192 24.60 -10.21 10.16
C PRO A 192 24.95 -11.51 9.43
N HIS A 193 24.53 -12.66 9.96
CA HIS A 193 24.72 -13.97 9.32
C HIS A 193 23.71 -14.26 8.19
N LEU A 194 22.55 -13.55 8.19
CA LEU A 194 21.50 -13.74 7.20
C LEU A 194 21.93 -13.16 5.84
N ARG A 195 21.69 -13.88 4.77
CA ARG A 195 21.86 -13.42 3.38
C ARG A 195 20.48 -13.23 2.74
N GLY A 196 20.20 -12.05 2.23
CA GLY A 196 18.94 -11.73 1.59
C GLY A 196 19.05 -11.73 0.06
N THR A 197 18.00 -12.20 -0.59
CA THR A 197 17.80 -12.04 -2.04
C THR A 197 16.44 -11.39 -2.27
N VAL A 198 16.45 -10.19 -2.81
CA VAL A 198 15.24 -9.49 -3.25
C VAL A 198 14.99 -9.85 -4.71
N VAL A 199 13.83 -10.40 -4.99
CA VAL A 199 13.35 -10.65 -6.36
C VAL A 199 12.37 -9.56 -6.73
N GLU A 200 12.61 -8.89 -7.84
CA GLU A 200 11.77 -7.78 -8.26
C GLU A 200 11.70 -7.65 -9.78
N HIS A 201 10.57 -7.09 -10.25
CA HIS A 201 10.34 -6.87 -11.67
C HIS A 201 11.49 -6.10 -12.34
N PRO A 202 11.88 -6.42 -13.60
CA PRO A 202 13.02 -5.79 -14.28
C PRO A 202 13.02 -4.27 -14.28
N ARG A 203 11.86 -3.63 -14.32
CA ARG A 203 11.73 -2.17 -14.27
C ARG A 203 11.95 -1.56 -12.87
N VAL A 204 11.76 -2.36 -11.81
CA VAL A 204 11.92 -1.96 -10.39
C VAL A 204 13.29 -2.37 -9.82
N ALA A 205 13.83 -3.48 -10.26
CA ALA A 205 15.11 -4.01 -9.77
C ALA A 205 16.28 -2.99 -9.76
N PRO A 206 16.42 -2.05 -10.71
CA PRO A 206 17.44 -1.00 -10.63
C PRO A 206 17.26 -0.08 -9.41
N LEU A 207 16.01 0.22 -9.02
CA LEU A 207 15.69 1.03 -7.84
C LEU A 207 16.03 0.27 -6.55
N ALA A 208 15.70 -1.03 -6.49
CA ALA A 208 16.08 -1.91 -5.39
C ALA A 208 17.62 -2.00 -5.23
N ARG A 209 18.36 -2.17 -6.32
CA ARG A 209 19.85 -2.18 -6.28
C ARG A 209 20.40 -0.87 -5.73
N ARG A 210 19.83 0.27 -6.13
CA ARG A 210 20.21 1.57 -5.59
C ARG A 210 19.93 1.68 -4.09
N ALA A 211 18.77 1.20 -3.63
CA ALA A 211 18.43 1.18 -2.20
C ALA A 211 19.40 0.32 -1.40
N VAL A 212 19.71 -0.89 -1.87
CA VAL A 212 20.70 -1.79 -1.24
C VAL A 212 22.09 -1.15 -1.19
N LYS A 213 22.52 -0.50 -2.28
CA LYS A 213 23.79 0.25 -2.32
C LYS A 213 23.82 1.40 -1.32
N ASN A 214 22.76 2.21 -1.28
CA ASN A 214 22.65 3.34 -0.34
C ASN A 214 22.63 2.87 1.13
N ALA A 215 22.10 1.68 1.40
CA ALA A 215 22.15 1.05 2.71
C ALA A 215 23.53 0.42 3.04
N SER A 216 24.50 0.45 2.11
CA SER A 216 25.83 -0.20 2.23
C SER A 216 25.75 -1.72 2.47
N MET A 217 24.73 -2.39 1.94
CA MET A 217 24.45 -3.81 2.20
C MET A 217 24.66 -4.73 1.00
N THR A 218 25.39 -4.30 -0.02
CA THR A 218 25.63 -5.08 -1.27
C THR A 218 26.36 -6.41 -1.04
N LYS A 219 27.11 -6.55 0.05
CA LYS A 219 27.77 -7.82 0.44
C LYS A 219 26.81 -8.83 1.06
N GLN A 220 25.65 -8.39 1.54
CA GLN A 220 24.70 -9.21 2.30
C GLN A 220 23.36 -9.38 1.57
N VAL A 221 22.97 -8.42 0.75
CA VAL A 221 21.70 -8.41 0.02
C VAL A 221 21.93 -8.37 -1.48
N LYS A 222 21.42 -9.37 -2.17
CA LYS A 222 21.41 -9.48 -3.65
C LYS A 222 20.05 -9.05 -4.18
N VAL A 223 20.02 -8.43 -5.36
CA VAL A 223 18.78 -8.10 -6.09
C VAL A 223 18.78 -8.89 -7.41
N THR A 224 17.80 -9.76 -7.56
CA THR A 224 17.54 -10.54 -8.77
C THR A 224 16.39 -9.92 -9.55
N SER A 225 16.62 -9.64 -10.82
CA SER A 225 15.63 -9.09 -11.72
C SER A 225 14.91 -10.23 -12.43
N LEU A 226 13.63 -10.44 -12.13
CA LEU A 226 12.76 -11.39 -12.83
C LEU A 226 11.28 -11.02 -12.67
N ASP A 227 10.46 -11.52 -13.58
CA ASP A 227 9.00 -11.39 -13.51
C ASP A 227 8.44 -12.59 -12.72
N ILE A 228 7.96 -12.34 -11.51
CA ILE A 228 7.47 -13.39 -10.59
C ILE A 228 6.28 -14.19 -11.15
N LEU A 229 5.61 -13.67 -12.19
CA LEU A 229 4.48 -14.34 -12.85
C LEU A 229 4.90 -15.23 -14.02
N LYS A 230 6.11 -15.03 -14.57
CA LYS A 230 6.61 -15.73 -15.76
C LYS A 230 7.82 -16.60 -15.45
N ASP A 231 8.69 -16.09 -14.59
CA ASP A 231 9.97 -16.69 -14.34
C ASP A 231 9.94 -17.63 -13.12
N SER A 232 10.86 -18.58 -13.08
CA SER A 232 11.03 -19.45 -11.91
C SER A 232 11.80 -18.73 -10.81
N LEU A 233 11.31 -18.78 -9.59
CA LEU A 233 12.02 -18.26 -8.43
C LEU A 233 13.31 -19.08 -8.16
N PRO A 234 14.39 -18.44 -7.68
CA PRO A 234 15.61 -19.14 -7.29
C PRO A 234 15.34 -20.07 -6.10
N ARG A 235 16.20 -21.10 -5.95
CA ARG A 235 16.03 -22.16 -4.92
C ARG A 235 17.12 -22.09 -3.85
N GLY A 236 16.91 -22.79 -2.76
CA GLY A 236 17.91 -22.96 -1.70
C GLY A 236 17.79 -21.95 -0.56
N PHE A 237 16.56 -21.56 -0.22
CA PHE A 237 16.29 -20.60 0.84
C PHE A 237 15.68 -21.25 2.08
N ASP A 238 16.04 -20.76 3.25
CA ASP A 238 15.45 -21.16 4.51
C ASP A 238 14.12 -20.42 4.77
N LEU A 239 14.03 -19.18 4.26
CA LEU A 239 12.83 -18.35 4.38
C LEU A 239 12.44 -17.78 3.02
N VAL A 240 11.14 -17.73 2.76
CA VAL A 240 10.51 -16.96 1.67
C VAL A 240 9.54 -15.97 2.28
N LEU A 241 9.72 -14.70 2.01
CA LEU A 241 8.80 -13.61 2.35
C LEU A 241 8.02 -13.20 1.10
N ILE A 242 6.69 -13.13 1.22
CA ILE A 242 5.80 -12.54 0.24
C ILE A 242 4.98 -11.49 0.99
N SER A 243 5.24 -10.20 0.72
CA SER A 243 4.60 -9.11 1.45
C SER A 243 3.89 -8.17 0.48
N ASN A 244 2.57 -8.05 0.61
CA ASN A 244 1.73 -7.16 -0.20
C ASN A 244 1.85 -7.42 -1.71
N VAL A 245 1.82 -8.70 -2.10
CA VAL A 245 1.90 -9.14 -3.49
C VAL A 245 0.61 -9.81 -3.95
N LEU A 246 -0.02 -10.63 -3.07
CA LEU A 246 -1.16 -11.46 -3.49
C LEU A 246 -2.36 -10.63 -3.93
N HIS A 247 -2.62 -9.53 -3.24
CA HIS A 247 -3.76 -8.67 -3.56
C HIS A 247 -3.68 -8.04 -4.95
N GLY A 248 -2.49 -7.90 -5.52
CA GLY A 248 -2.27 -7.37 -6.88
C GLY A 248 -2.49 -8.40 -8.00
N GLN A 249 -2.61 -9.68 -7.65
CA GLN A 249 -2.64 -10.80 -8.60
C GLN A 249 -3.99 -11.53 -8.59
N GLY A 250 -4.27 -12.28 -9.65
CA GLY A 250 -5.43 -13.18 -9.70
C GLY A 250 -5.21 -14.50 -8.93
N VAL A 251 -6.29 -15.25 -8.76
CA VAL A 251 -6.26 -16.55 -8.04
C VAL A 251 -5.29 -17.55 -8.68
N ARG A 252 -5.27 -17.63 -10.00
CA ARG A 252 -4.40 -18.55 -10.74
C ARG A 252 -2.94 -18.21 -10.53
N GLU A 253 -2.60 -16.94 -10.64
CA GLU A 253 -1.27 -16.38 -10.47
C GLU A 253 -0.78 -16.60 -9.04
N ASN A 254 -1.63 -16.32 -8.04
CA ASN A 254 -1.31 -16.54 -6.63
C ASN A 254 -1.02 -17.99 -6.30
N ARG A 255 -1.84 -18.93 -6.81
CA ARG A 255 -1.59 -20.38 -6.63
C ARG A 255 -0.27 -20.81 -7.29
N ALA A 256 0.06 -20.27 -8.45
CA ALA A 256 1.33 -20.55 -9.13
C ALA A 256 2.52 -20.00 -8.34
N LEU A 257 2.39 -18.76 -7.84
CA LEU A 257 3.41 -18.09 -7.02
C LEU A 257 3.71 -18.89 -5.73
N LEU A 258 2.67 -19.32 -5.01
CA LEU A 258 2.84 -20.10 -3.78
C LEU A 258 3.51 -21.45 -4.05
N ARG A 259 3.17 -22.14 -5.15
CA ARG A 259 3.90 -23.37 -5.57
C ARG A 259 5.35 -23.08 -5.93
N SER A 260 5.64 -21.94 -6.55
CA SER A 260 7.01 -21.53 -6.86
C SER A 260 7.79 -21.21 -5.57
N ALA A 261 7.16 -20.53 -4.61
CA ALA A 261 7.72 -20.26 -3.30
C ALA A 261 8.04 -21.55 -2.54
N TYR A 262 7.15 -22.55 -2.59
CA TYR A 262 7.41 -23.87 -1.99
C TYR A 262 8.66 -24.53 -2.58
N ARG A 263 8.81 -24.49 -3.91
CA ARG A 263 10.00 -25.06 -4.58
C ARG A 263 11.29 -24.29 -4.29
N SER A 264 11.19 -23.02 -3.92
CA SER A 264 12.34 -22.17 -3.57
C SER A 264 12.93 -22.49 -2.20
N LEU A 265 12.13 -23.04 -1.30
CA LEU A 265 12.54 -23.37 0.06
C LEU A 265 13.36 -24.67 0.14
N ASN A 266 14.31 -24.66 1.05
CA ASN A 266 14.96 -25.87 1.56
C ASN A 266 13.94 -26.71 2.34
N GLN A 267 14.27 -28.00 2.59
CA GLN A 267 13.53 -28.85 3.51
C GLN A 267 13.59 -28.21 4.92
N GLY A 268 12.49 -28.18 5.63
CA GLY A 268 12.37 -27.47 6.92
C GLY A 268 12.31 -25.94 6.81
N GLY A 269 12.28 -25.41 5.59
CA GLY A 269 12.15 -23.96 5.37
C GLY A 269 10.72 -23.44 5.59
N ARG A 270 10.57 -22.10 5.65
CA ARG A 270 9.30 -21.44 5.96
C ARG A 270 8.91 -20.38 4.95
N ILE A 271 7.63 -20.31 4.66
CA ILE A 271 7.02 -19.14 4.01
C ILE A 271 6.43 -18.20 5.05
N ILE A 272 6.65 -16.92 4.82
CA ILE A 272 6.02 -15.81 5.55
C ILE A 272 5.22 -15.03 4.53
N LEU A 273 3.92 -14.96 4.74
CA LEU A 273 3.00 -14.23 3.89
C LEU A 273 2.38 -13.10 4.69
N ARG A 274 2.57 -11.86 4.23
CA ARG A 274 1.98 -10.66 4.80
C ARG A 274 1.10 -10.00 3.75
N ASP A 275 -0.19 -9.84 4.04
CA ASP A 275 -1.14 -9.19 3.14
C ASP A 275 -2.41 -8.77 3.88
N VAL A 276 -3.26 -7.97 3.21
CA VAL A 276 -4.60 -7.65 3.71
C VAL A 276 -5.49 -8.86 3.52
N LEU A 277 -5.78 -9.58 4.62
CA LEU A 277 -6.62 -10.77 4.60
C LEU A 277 -8.01 -10.43 5.11
N MET A 278 -9.03 -10.75 4.30
CA MET A 278 -10.42 -10.49 4.61
C MET A 278 -11.06 -11.60 5.45
N SER A 279 -12.06 -11.23 6.22
CA SER A 279 -13.03 -12.19 6.75
C SER A 279 -13.80 -12.85 5.61
N ARG A 280 -14.49 -13.95 5.93
CA ARG A 280 -15.35 -14.65 4.97
C ARG A 280 -16.49 -13.78 4.45
N SER A 281 -16.97 -12.80 5.23
CA SER A 281 -17.99 -11.85 4.80
C SER A 281 -17.52 -10.89 3.73
N GLY A 282 -16.21 -10.68 3.58
CA GLY A 282 -15.63 -9.71 2.65
C GLY A 282 -15.77 -8.24 3.10
N THR A 283 -16.23 -8.00 4.34
CA THR A 283 -16.48 -6.65 4.87
C THR A 283 -15.54 -6.24 6.01
N ASP A 284 -14.71 -7.15 6.48
CA ASP A 284 -13.76 -6.91 7.56
C ASP A 284 -12.36 -7.42 7.15
N PRO A 285 -11.32 -6.61 7.31
CA PRO A 285 -11.34 -5.21 7.73
C PRO A 285 -12.01 -4.28 6.70
N ASP A 286 -12.68 -3.23 7.17
CA ASP A 286 -13.38 -2.24 6.33
C ASP A 286 -12.42 -1.59 5.29
N TRP A 287 -11.19 -1.26 5.73
CA TRP A 287 -10.15 -0.75 4.84
C TRP A 287 -9.85 -1.73 3.69
N GLY A 288 -9.79 -3.02 3.97
CA GLY A 288 -9.55 -4.06 2.96
C GLY A 288 -10.68 -4.15 1.92
N ALA A 289 -11.93 -3.96 2.36
CA ALA A 289 -13.09 -3.90 1.46
C ALA A 289 -13.00 -2.69 0.52
N LEU A 290 -12.67 -1.51 1.04
CA LEU A 290 -12.46 -0.29 0.24
C LEU A 290 -11.24 -0.44 -0.70
N PHE A 291 -10.14 -1.00 -0.19
CA PHE A 291 -8.95 -1.25 -0.99
C PHE A 291 -9.21 -2.25 -2.12
N SER A 292 -10.09 -3.23 -1.92
CA SER A 292 -10.51 -4.16 -2.99
C SER A 292 -11.18 -3.43 -4.16
N VAL A 293 -11.96 -2.37 -3.91
CA VAL A 293 -12.51 -1.52 -4.99
C VAL A 293 -11.40 -0.79 -5.73
N SER A 294 -10.39 -0.30 -5.02
CA SER A 294 -9.20 0.28 -5.66
C SER A 294 -8.47 -0.73 -6.54
N LEU A 295 -8.23 -1.94 -6.03
CA LEU A 295 -7.59 -3.01 -6.80
C LEU A 295 -8.39 -3.43 -8.02
N LEU A 296 -9.73 -3.42 -7.92
CA LEU A 296 -10.63 -3.68 -9.04
C LEU A 296 -10.39 -2.72 -10.21
N LEU A 297 -10.06 -1.47 -9.93
CA LEU A 297 -9.76 -0.44 -10.93
C LEU A 297 -8.31 -0.44 -11.41
N HIS A 298 -7.36 -0.75 -10.52
CA HIS A 298 -5.92 -0.57 -10.79
C HIS A 298 -5.19 -1.86 -11.19
N THR A 299 -5.84 -3.02 -11.09
CA THR A 299 -5.22 -4.30 -11.43
C THR A 299 -6.11 -5.12 -12.37
N PRO A 300 -5.55 -6.01 -13.18
CA PRO A 300 -6.36 -6.88 -14.04
C PRO A 300 -7.28 -7.81 -13.26
N ASN A 301 -6.83 -8.40 -12.15
CA ASN A 301 -7.52 -9.47 -11.44
C ASN A 301 -7.34 -9.42 -9.91
N GLY A 302 -6.72 -8.34 -9.38
CA GLY A 302 -6.41 -8.26 -7.95
C GLY A 302 -7.63 -7.93 -7.10
N ARG A 303 -7.58 -8.34 -5.85
CA ARG A 303 -8.49 -8.02 -4.75
C ARG A 303 -7.87 -8.43 -3.42
N CYS A 304 -8.40 -7.97 -2.31
CA CYS A 304 -8.09 -8.58 -1.02
C CYS A 304 -8.80 -9.93 -0.91
N TYR A 305 -8.07 -10.95 -0.49
CA TYR A 305 -8.54 -12.33 -0.45
C TYR A 305 -8.97 -12.73 0.96
N ALA A 306 -9.98 -13.61 1.05
CA ALA A 306 -10.38 -14.14 2.33
C ALA A 306 -9.27 -15.02 2.94
N LEU A 307 -9.11 -14.95 4.26
CA LEU A 307 -8.14 -15.74 5.00
C LEU A 307 -8.21 -17.23 4.66
N ASP A 308 -9.43 -17.77 4.56
CA ASP A 308 -9.65 -19.19 4.26
C ASP A 308 -9.22 -19.56 2.83
N GLU A 309 -9.41 -18.66 1.86
CA GLU A 309 -8.93 -18.86 0.48
C GLU A 309 -7.40 -18.98 0.48
N VAL A 310 -6.72 -18.03 1.12
CA VAL A 310 -5.26 -17.99 1.16
C VAL A 310 -4.70 -19.19 1.90
N ARG A 311 -5.29 -19.58 3.02
CA ARG A 311 -4.92 -20.83 3.73
C ARG A 311 -5.10 -22.07 2.85
N GLY A 312 -6.19 -22.11 2.08
CA GLY A 312 -6.45 -23.19 1.12
C GLY A 312 -5.35 -23.28 0.05
N TRP A 313 -4.91 -22.14 -0.48
CA TRP A 313 -3.83 -22.10 -1.48
C TRP A 313 -2.47 -22.48 -0.91
N ILE A 314 -2.16 -22.08 0.33
CA ILE A 314 -0.93 -22.48 1.04
C ILE A 314 -0.88 -24.02 1.19
N ARG A 315 -1.97 -24.64 1.65
CA ARG A 315 -2.06 -26.10 1.73
C ARG A 315 -1.90 -26.78 0.36
N GLN A 316 -2.59 -26.27 -0.67
CA GLN A 316 -2.50 -26.79 -2.04
C GLN A 316 -1.10 -26.64 -2.66
N ALA A 317 -0.30 -25.70 -2.19
CA ALA A 317 1.09 -25.56 -2.60
C ALA A 317 2.04 -26.56 -1.93
N GLY A 318 1.57 -27.30 -0.91
CA GLY A 318 2.33 -28.32 -0.19
C GLY A 318 2.81 -27.91 1.21
N PHE A 319 2.46 -26.72 1.68
CA PHE A 319 2.84 -26.27 3.02
C PHE A 319 1.99 -26.89 4.11
N SER A 320 2.60 -27.15 5.25
CA SER A 320 1.99 -27.63 6.49
C SER A 320 2.06 -26.59 7.61
N ASN A 321 1.54 -26.91 8.79
CA ASN A 321 1.64 -26.14 10.02
C ASN A 321 1.35 -24.63 9.84
N ILE A 322 0.20 -24.28 9.24
CA ILE A 322 -0.16 -22.89 8.96
C ILE A 322 -0.55 -22.16 10.24
N GLN A 323 0.25 -21.22 10.66
CA GLN A 323 0.09 -20.39 11.85
C GLN A 323 -0.42 -18.99 11.48
N GLY A 324 -1.08 -18.32 12.41
CA GLY A 324 -1.69 -17.01 12.22
C GLY A 324 -3.20 -17.10 11.92
N PRO A 325 -3.86 -16.00 11.54
CA PRO A 325 -3.26 -14.71 11.22
C PRO A 325 -2.72 -13.99 12.45
N PHE A 326 -1.51 -13.47 12.35
CA PHE A 326 -0.96 -12.55 13.33
C PHE A 326 -1.09 -11.13 12.79
N ARG A 327 -1.33 -10.14 13.63
CA ARG A 327 -1.24 -8.73 13.22
C ARG A 327 0.19 -8.42 12.81
N SER A 328 0.38 -7.72 11.70
CA SER A 328 1.71 -7.35 11.20
C SER A 328 2.32 -6.22 12.02
N SER A 329 1.48 -5.40 12.68
CA SER A 329 1.91 -4.38 13.64
C SER A 329 0.82 -4.08 14.68
N SER A 330 1.17 -3.34 15.73
CA SER A 330 0.22 -2.77 16.69
C SER A 330 -0.42 -1.45 16.21
N MET A 331 0.01 -0.95 15.05
CA MET A 331 -0.43 0.33 14.52
C MET A 331 -1.83 0.20 13.90
N SER A 332 -2.74 1.10 14.24
CA SER A 332 -4.12 1.07 13.76
C SER A 332 -4.28 1.27 12.25
N PHE A 333 -3.27 1.85 11.60
CA PHE A 333 -3.27 2.08 10.15
C PHE A 333 -2.73 0.90 9.33
N ASP A 334 -2.19 -0.16 9.97
CA ASP A 334 -1.67 -1.34 9.29
C ASP A 334 -2.70 -2.48 9.36
N PRO A 335 -3.48 -2.70 8.29
CA PRO A 335 -4.52 -3.72 8.25
C PRO A 335 -3.96 -5.12 7.94
N ASP A 336 -2.67 -5.23 7.67
CA ASP A 336 -2.08 -6.47 7.19
C ASP A 336 -1.99 -7.53 8.28
N SER A 337 -2.13 -8.76 7.83
CA SER A 337 -2.00 -9.96 8.64
C SER A 337 -0.85 -10.82 8.15
N ILE A 338 -0.23 -11.57 9.05
CA ILE A 338 0.88 -12.49 8.75
C ILE A 338 0.40 -13.92 8.91
N LEU A 339 0.66 -14.74 7.88
CA LEU A 339 0.59 -16.19 7.94
C LEU A 339 2.01 -16.76 7.82
N ILE A 340 2.29 -17.80 8.57
CA ILE A 340 3.56 -18.55 8.51
C ILE A 340 3.21 -20.01 8.25
N ALA A 341 3.94 -20.67 7.36
CA ALA A 341 3.76 -22.10 7.11
C ALA A 341 5.09 -22.79 6.81
N ASP A 342 5.15 -24.07 7.11
CA ASP A 342 6.37 -24.86 7.03
C ASP A 342 6.38 -25.71 5.75
N LYS A 343 7.56 -25.91 5.19
CA LYS A 343 7.86 -26.95 4.21
C LYS A 343 8.49 -28.12 4.95
N GLU A 344 7.74 -29.20 5.09
CA GLU A 344 8.24 -30.50 5.61
C GLU A 344 9.00 -31.27 4.58
#